data_f9e5fbcbfe7d5de662cf0139ebef557f
#
_entry.id   f9e5fbcbfe7d5de662cf0139ebef557f
#
_cell.length_a   1.000
_cell.length_b   1.000
_cell.length_c   1.000
_cell.angle_alpha   90.00
_cell.angle_beta   90.00
_cell.angle_gamma   90.00
#
_symmetry.space_group_name_H-M   'P 1'
#
loop_
_entity.id
_entity.type
_entity.pdbx_description
1 polymer ?
#
loop_
_entity_poly.entity_id
_entity_poly.type
_entity_poly.pdbx_seq_one_letter_code
_entity_poly.pdbx_strand_id
1 'polypeptide(L)'
;MLPLRREEDLSDTSCETRFPIVLIHGAGFRDLKWPVYWGRIPGALERRGARVFYGLQDCWASTETNAREIVRRIDEILGETGAEKVNLIAHSKGGLEARMAASSLRAGDRIASVTTVATPHRGSKTVDRLFAAPKVLFSLAAFAVNNWIRVVGDKKPDFLAVCRGFTTEHMAAFNRENPDVPGVFYQSFGCVMAHPFSDINLSTANFVLNRIEGENDGLVSLDSARWGENFTVLRGNTRRGVSHLDAIDLRRRPLSRKQGPGVQDICDVYVAIAADLKARGL
;
A
#
# COMPACT_ATOMS: atom_id res chain seq x y z
N MET A 1 -20.29 23.36 -20.79
CA MET A 1 -20.60 24.10 -19.56
C MET A 1 -20.28 23.15 -18.41
N LEU A 2 -19.14 23.31 -17.72
CA LEU A 2 -18.78 22.51 -16.55
C LEU A 2 -19.71 22.92 -15.40
N PRO A 3 -20.24 21.98 -14.61
CA PRO A 3 -21.09 22.32 -13.48
C PRO A 3 -20.26 23.13 -12.47
N LEU A 4 -20.77 24.31 -12.10
CA LEU A 4 -20.24 25.12 -11.02
C LEU A 4 -20.18 24.26 -9.74
N ARG A 5 -19.01 24.19 -9.09
CA ARG A 5 -18.84 23.57 -7.76
C ARG A 5 -19.86 24.21 -6.81
N ARG A 6 -20.63 23.41 -6.09
CA ARG A 6 -21.48 23.93 -5.01
C ARG A 6 -20.57 24.50 -3.92
N GLU A 7 -20.94 25.64 -3.35
CA GLU A 7 -20.20 26.29 -2.25
C GLU A 7 -19.99 25.37 -1.02
N GLU A 8 -20.82 24.35 -0.84
CA GLU A 8 -20.70 23.33 0.22
C GLU A 8 -19.45 22.45 0.10
N ASP A 9 -18.84 22.32 -1.09
CA ASP A 9 -17.60 21.53 -1.31
C ASP A 9 -16.32 22.30 -0.90
N LEU A 10 -16.41 23.58 -0.60
CA LEU A 10 -15.26 24.41 -0.24
C LEU A 10 -14.95 24.43 1.27
N SER A 11 -15.79 23.83 2.10
CA SER A 11 -15.69 23.85 3.57
C SER A 11 -15.35 22.49 4.21
N ASP A 12 -15.27 21.40 3.45
CA ASP A 12 -14.92 20.08 4.02
C ASP A 12 -13.41 19.99 4.26
N THR A 13 -13.02 20.11 5.53
CA THR A 13 -11.63 20.00 5.99
C THR A 13 -11.38 18.70 6.74
N SER A 14 -12.26 17.71 6.61
CA SER A 14 -12.18 16.48 7.41
C SER A 14 -10.87 15.71 7.27
N CYS A 15 -10.15 15.87 6.15
CA CYS A 15 -8.84 15.28 5.90
C CYS A 15 -7.68 16.30 5.99
N GLU A 16 -7.89 17.49 6.49
CA GLU A 16 -6.85 18.51 6.69
C GLU A 16 -5.98 18.11 7.90
N THR A 17 -5.02 17.21 7.66
CA THR A 17 -4.05 16.77 8.65
C THR A 17 -3.00 17.85 8.93
N ARG A 18 -2.43 17.85 10.14
CA ARG A 18 -1.33 18.77 10.51
C ARG A 18 -0.15 18.65 9.55
N PHE A 19 0.21 17.41 9.22
CA PHE A 19 1.34 17.10 8.35
C PHE A 19 0.85 16.59 6.99
N PRO A 20 1.56 16.88 5.88
CA PRO A 20 1.18 16.41 4.56
C PRO A 20 1.16 14.87 4.49
N ILE A 21 0.28 14.34 3.66
CA ILE A 21 0.15 12.90 3.41
C ILE A 21 1.02 12.54 2.22
N VAL A 22 1.87 11.51 2.37
CA VAL A 22 2.67 10.94 1.27
C VAL A 22 2.16 9.55 0.96
N LEU A 23 1.67 9.34 -0.26
CA LEU A 23 1.22 8.07 -0.78
C LEU A 23 2.40 7.29 -1.34
N ILE A 24 2.64 6.08 -0.83
CA ILE A 24 3.75 5.20 -1.21
C ILE A 24 3.19 3.95 -1.88
N HIS A 25 3.40 3.82 -3.19
CA HIS A 25 2.86 2.71 -3.97
C HIS A 25 3.57 1.38 -3.69
N GLY A 26 2.94 0.27 -4.10
CA GLY A 26 3.53 -1.07 -4.05
C GLY A 26 4.31 -1.42 -5.32
N ALA A 27 4.64 -2.71 -5.45
CA ALA A 27 5.27 -3.24 -6.65
C ALA A 27 4.30 -3.26 -7.84
N GLY A 28 4.84 -3.16 -9.05
CA GLY A 28 4.12 -3.41 -10.31
C GLY A 28 3.71 -2.17 -11.11
N PHE A 29 3.46 -1.04 -10.46
CA PHE A 29 3.08 0.21 -11.13
C PHE A 29 3.78 1.38 -10.45
N ARG A 30 4.01 2.47 -11.20
CA ARG A 30 4.57 3.72 -10.68
C ARG A 30 3.49 4.76 -10.43
N ASP A 31 3.85 5.81 -9.70
CA ASP A 31 3.08 7.06 -9.59
C ASP A 31 3.15 7.84 -10.92
N LEU A 32 2.58 7.26 -11.97
CA LEU A 32 2.51 7.87 -13.30
C LEU A 32 1.28 8.75 -13.42
N LYS A 33 1.36 9.77 -14.28
CA LYS A 33 0.18 10.59 -14.59
C LYS A 33 -0.95 9.78 -15.22
N TRP A 34 -0.61 8.65 -15.86
CA TRP A 34 -1.59 7.72 -16.42
C TRP A 34 -0.93 6.34 -16.73
N PRO A 35 -1.50 5.19 -16.30
CA PRO A 35 -2.63 5.07 -15.34
C PRO A 35 -2.19 5.48 -13.91
N VAL A 36 -3.04 6.27 -13.24
CA VAL A 36 -2.78 6.71 -11.86
C VAL A 36 -2.92 5.50 -10.94
N TYR A 37 -1.86 5.17 -10.20
CA TYR A 37 -1.84 4.04 -9.26
C TYR A 37 -3.00 4.10 -8.25
N TRP A 38 -3.21 5.24 -7.63
CA TRP A 38 -4.13 5.46 -6.51
C TRP A 38 -5.57 5.77 -6.93
N GLY A 39 -5.94 5.58 -8.21
CA GLY A 39 -7.30 5.81 -8.70
C GLY A 39 -7.88 7.16 -8.29
N ARG A 40 -9.04 7.14 -7.59
CA ARG A 40 -9.75 8.34 -7.10
C ARG A 40 -9.30 8.81 -5.71
N ILE A 41 -8.46 8.04 -5.02
CA ILE A 41 -8.08 8.26 -3.61
C ILE A 41 -7.49 9.65 -3.39
N PRO A 42 -6.45 10.12 -4.15
CA PRO A 42 -5.86 11.43 -3.93
C PRO A 42 -6.90 12.54 -4.03
N GLY A 43 -7.71 12.53 -5.08
CA GLY A 43 -8.76 13.54 -5.26
C GLY A 43 -9.86 13.47 -4.18
N ALA A 44 -10.13 12.32 -3.58
CA ALA A 44 -11.06 12.21 -2.46
C ALA A 44 -10.51 12.84 -1.17
N LEU A 45 -9.21 12.72 -0.94
CA LEU A 45 -8.48 13.33 0.17
C LEU A 45 -8.34 14.86 -0.02
N GLU A 46 -7.90 15.29 -1.20
CA GLU A 46 -7.66 16.69 -1.54
C GLU A 46 -8.95 17.54 -1.47
N ARG A 47 -10.08 17.00 -1.94
CA ARG A 47 -11.38 17.68 -1.80
C ARG A 47 -11.81 17.91 -0.35
N ARG A 48 -11.18 17.21 0.59
CA ARG A 48 -11.41 17.32 2.04
C ARG A 48 -10.26 17.97 2.79
N GLY A 49 -9.46 18.76 2.09
CA GLY A 49 -8.42 19.62 2.67
C GLY A 49 -7.06 18.94 2.87
N ALA A 50 -6.87 17.66 2.48
CA ALA A 50 -5.57 17.03 2.60
C ALA A 50 -4.54 17.62 1.61
N ARG A 51 -3.29 17.77 2.06
CA ARG A 51 -2.12 18.02 1.20
C ARG A 51 -1.51 16.69 0.84
N VAL A 52 -1.67 16.25 -0.42
CA VAL A 52 -1.27 14.91 -0.87
C VAL A 52 -0.03 14.98 -1.76
N PHE A 53 0.97 14.17 -1.45
CA PHE A 53 2.20 13.97 -2.19
C PHE A 53 2.40 12.49 -2.53
N TYR A 54 3.40 12.19 -3.36
CA TYR A 54 3.73 10.82 -3.80
C TYR A 54 5.18 10.50 -3.49
N GLY A 55 5.45 9.22 -3.19
CA GLY A 55 6.79 8.72 -2.90
C GLY A 55 7.72 8.72 -4.10
N LEU A 56 7.19 8.51 -5.31
CA LEU A 56 7.89 8.52 -6.60
C LEU A 56 9.01 7.48 -6.72
N GLN A 57 9.08 6.49 -5.82
CA GLN A 57 10.08 5.42 -5.84
C GLN A 57 9.89 4.48 -7.04
N ASP A 58 10.88 3.63 -7.31
CA ASP A 58 10.82 2.62 -8.37
C ASP A 58 9.90 1.45 -8.00
N CYS A 59 9.18 0.88 -8.96
CA CYS A 59 8.19 -0.15 -8.66
C CYS A 59 8.78 -1.55 -8.42
N TRP A 60 9.96 -1.85 -8.98
CA TRP A 60 10.61 -3.16 -8.88
C TRP A 60 12.04 -3.12 -8.30
N ALA A 61 12.49 -1.99 -7.81
CA ALA A 61 13.76 -1.91 -7.09
C ALA A 61 13.66 -2.61 -5.72
N SER A 62 14.80 -2.87 -5.10
CA SER A 62 14.84 -3.47 -3.76
C SER A 62 14.15 -2.57 -2.73
N THR A 63 13.68 -3.17 -1.63
CA THR A 63 13.07 -2.42 -0.52
C THR A 63 14.02 -1.35 0.01
N GLU A 64 15.31 -1.65 0.12
CA GLU A 64 16.31 -0.70 0.60
C GLU A 64 16.52 0.47 -0.36
N THR A 65 16.64 0.21 -1.68
CA THR A 65 16.78 1.26 -2.69
C THR A 65 15.61 2.23 -2.64
N ASN A 66 14.39 1.69 -2.62
CA ASN A 66 13.19 2.50 -2.58
C ASN A 66 13.02 3.25 -1.25
N ALA A 67 13.36 2.63 -0.12
CA ALA A 67 13.33 3.31 1.17
C ALA A 67 14.25 4.54 1.21
N ARG A 68 15.44 4.46 0.57
CA ARG A 68 16.36 5.61 0.43
C ARG A 68 15.76 6.71 -0.47
N GLU A 69 15.08 6.34 -1.55
CA GLU A 69 14.38 7.31 -2.41
C GLU A 69 13.24 7.99 -1.66
N ILE A 70 12.47 7.23 -0.86
CA ILE A 70 11.40 7.77 -0.02
C ILE A 70 11.97 8.77 1.01
N VAL A 71 13.08 8.45 1.68
CA VAL A 71 13.71 9.40 2.62
C VAL A 71 14.07 10.71 1.92
N ARG A 72 14.71 10.64 0.75
CA ARG A 72 15.02 11.84 -0.04
C ARG A 72 13.76 12.62 -0.40
N ARG A 73 12.68 11.90 -0.83
CA ARG A 73 11.42 12.54 -1.18
C ARG A 73 10.74 13.21 0.01
N ILE A 74 10.83 12.61 1.20
CA ILE A 74 10.38 13.25 2.44
C ILE A 74 11.11 14.57 2.66
N ASP A 75 12.44 14.62 2.51
CA ASP A 75 13.23 15.85 2.70
C ASP A 75 12.81 16.95 1.70
N GLU A 76 12.56 16.58 0.43
CA GLU A 76 12.03 17.50 -0.58
C GLU A 76 10.68 18.07 -0.16
N ILE A 77 9.72 17.21 0.25
CA ILE A 77 8.38 17.62 0.67
C ILE A 77 8.42 18.55 1.90
N LEU A 78 9.26 18.24 2.87
CA LEU A 78 9.44 19.09 4.04
C LEU A 78 10.01 20.47 3.65
N GLY A 79 10.97 20.51 2.72
CA GLY A 79 11.51 21.76 2.16
C GLY A 79 10.46 22.57 1.38
N GLU A 80 9.61 21.89 0.59
CA GLU A 80 8.54 22.54 -0.20
C GLU A 80 7.42 23.11 0.69
N THR A 81 7.08 22.39 1.78
CA THR A 81 5.88 22.69 2.58
C THR A 81 6.16 23.46 3.86
N GLY A 82 7.41 23.47 4.32
CA GLY A 82 7.78 23.97 5.65
C GLY A 82 7.24 23.11 6.80
N ALA A 83 6.69 21.93 6.52
CA ALA A 83 6.17 21.02 7.54
C ALA A 83 7.33 20.36 8.32
N GLU A 84 7.10 20.05 9.60
CA GLU A 84 8.09 19.37 10.44
C GLU A 84 8.17 17.86 10.15
N LYS A 85 7.04 17.27 9.77
CA LYS A 85 6.89 15.81 9.53
C LYS A 85 5.95 15.54 8.37
N VAL A 86 5.85 14.25 8.01
CA VAL A 86 4.89 13.74 7.03
C VAL A 86 4.09 12.57 7.61
N ASN A 87 2.88 12.34 7.09
CA ASN A 87 2.10 11.12 7.31
C ASN A 87 2.28 10.20 6.10
N LEU A 88 2.78 8.98 6.30
CA LEU A 88 2.96 8.00 5.23
C LEU A 88 1.73 7.10 5.15
N ILE A 89 1.12 6.98 3.97
CA ILE A 89 0.10 5.97 3.67
C ILE A 89 0.64 5.10 2.54
N ALA A 90 0.92 3.85 2.86
CA ALA A 90 1.67 2.95 2.01
C ALA A 90 0.88 1.68 1.68
N HIS A 91 0.92 1.25 0.41
CA HIS A 91 0.27 0.03 -0.05
C HIS A 91 1.29 -1.08 -0.34
N SER A 92 0.95 -2.33 0.02
CA SER A 92 1.72 -3.53 -0.37
C SER A 92 3.20 -3.42 0.02
N LYS A 93 4.13 -3.68 -0.90
CA LYS A 93 5.59 -3.54 -0.72
C LYS A 93 5.99 -2.16 -0.16
N GLY A 94 5.28 -1.09 -0.56
CA GLY A 94 5.54 0.28 -0.08
C GLY A 94 5.45 0.42 1.43
N GLY A 95 4.65 -0.40 2.11
CA GLY A 95 4.59 -0.42 3.58
C GLY A 95 5.88 -0.93 4.24
N LEU A 96 6.59 -1.85 3.61
CA LEU A 96 7.91 -2.30 4.07
C LEU A 96 8.95 -1.20 3.84
N GLU A 97 8.89 -0.53 2.70
CA GLU A 97 9.76 0.60 2.36
C GLU A 97 9.58 1.77 3.34
N ALA A 98 8.32 2.11 3.67
CA ALA A 98 7.99 3.13 4.66
C ALA A 98 8.52 2.78 6.06
N ARG A 99 8.39 1.53 6.50
CA ARG A 99 8.93 1.05 7.79
C ARG A 99 10.45 1.12 7.82
N MET A 100 11.13 0.68 6.75
CA MET A 100 12.59 0.78 6.65
C MET A 100 13.06 2.24 6.63
N ALA A 101 12.35 3.13 5.93
CA ALA A 101 12.64 4.55 5.94
C ALA A 101 12.59 5.13 7.36
N ALA A 102 11.53 4.82 8.11
CA ALA A 102 11.38 5.28 9.49
C ALA A 102 12.44 4.72 10.43
N SER A 103 12.72 3.41 10.35
CA SER A 103 13.56 2.66 11.30
C SER A 103 15.04 2.65 10.87
N SER A 104 15.47 1.69 10.04
CA SER A 104 16.88 1.49 9.67
C SER A 104 17.51 2.71 9.00
N LEU A 105 16.76 3.50 8.23
CA LEU A 105 17.25 4.73 7.61
C LEU A 105 17.06 5.99 8.47
N ARG A 106 16.57 5.82 9.70
CA ARG A 106 16.52 6.86 10.74
C ARG A 106 15.75 8.12 10.34
N ALA A 107 14.70 7.99 9.51
CA ALA A 107 13.84 9.12 9.17
C ALA A 107 12.65 9.29 10.12
N GLY A 108 12.58 8.54 11.23
CA GLY A 108 11.45 8.55 12.14
C GLY A 108 11.16 9.92 12.79
N ASP A 109 12.16 10.77 12.95
CA ASP A 109 12.01 12.15 13.42
C ASP A 109 11.23 13.05 12.47
N ARG A 110 11.22 12.71 11.17
CA ARG A 110 10.50 13.40 10.07
C ARG A 110 9.19 12.73 9.68
N ILE A 111 8.82 11.63 10.34
CA ILE A 111 7.60 10.86 10.07
C ILE A 111 6.69 10.92 11.30
N ALA A 112 5.46 11.36 11.12
CA ALA A 112 4.46 11.42 12.18
C ALA A 112 3.69 10.11 12.30
N SER A 113 3.36 9.49 11.15
CA SER A 113 2.66 8.21 11.12
C SER A 113 3.07 7.35 9.92
N VAL A 114 2.92 6.02 10.11
CA VAL A 114 3.02 5.01 9.04
C VAL A 114 1.73 4.20 9.03
N THR A 115 0.89 4.42 8.03
CA THR A 115 -0.30 3.63 7.74
C THR A 115 0.02 2.65 6.62
N THR A 116 -0.19 1.36 6.83
CA THR A 116 0.03 0.34 5.81
C THR A 116 -1.27 -0.34 5.39
N VAL A 117 -1.47 -0.52 4.09
CA VAL A 117 -2.65 -1.19 3.53
C VAL A 117 -2.18 -2.39 2.72
N ALA A 118 -2.68 -3.58 3.05
CA ALA A 118 -2.36 -4.83 2.34
C ALA A 118 -0.83 -5.09 2.21
N THR A 119 -0.05 -4.77 3.24
CA THR A 119 1.41 -4.94 3.27
C THR A 119 1.78 -6.31 3.84
N PRO A 120 2.68 -7.08 3.18
CA PRO A 120 3.05 -8.42 3.63
C PRO A 120 4.11 -8.38 4.76
N HIS A 121 3.74 -7.89 5.95
CA HIS A 121 4.65 -7.71 7.09
C HIS A 121 5.30 -8.99 7.61
N ARG A 122 4.67 -10.15 7.37
CA ARG A 122 5.18 -11.47 7.81
C ARG A 122 5.60 -12.37 6.66
N GLY A 123 5.67 -11.82 5.43
CA GLY A 123 5.99 -12.58 4.22
C GLY A 123 4.84 -13.49 3.79
N SER A 124 5.17 -14.50 3.00
CA SER A 124 4.18 -15.43 2.45
C SER A 124 4.71 -16.86 2.43
N LYS A 125 4.01 -17.76 3.10
CA LYS A 125 4.27 -19.20 3.04
C LYS A 125 4.09 -19.77 1.63
N THR A 126 3.27 -19.11 0.82
CA THR A 126 3.10 -19.47 -0.60
C THR A 126 4.36 -19.17 -1.38
N VAL A 127 5.01 -18.03 -1.10
CA VAL A 127 6.31 -17.68 -1.68
C VAL A 127 7.39 -18.65 -1.22
N ASP A 128 7.42 -19.04 0.06
CA ASP A 128 8.36 -20.04 0.57
C ASP A 128 8.24 -21.36 -0.19
N ARG A 129 7.00 -21.85 -0.41
CA ARG A 129 6.76 -23.08 -1.20
C ARG A 129 7.17 -22.93 -2.65
N LEU A 130 6.97 -21.74 -3.24
CA LEU A 130 7.41 -21.46 -4.61
C LEU A 130 8.94 -21.55 -4.74
N PHE A 131 9.68 -21.02 -3.75
CA PHE A 131 11.15 -21.12 -3.72
C PHE A 131 11.67 -22.52 -3.42
N ALA A 132 10.88 -23.38 -2.77
CA ALA A 132 11.19 -24.79 -2.57
C ALA A 132 10.97 -25.64 -3.84
N ALA A 133 10.27 -25.12 -4.86
CA ALA A 133 10.06 -25.80 -6.14
C ALA A 133 11.33 -25.80 -7.03
N PRO A 134 11.41 -26.65 -8.07
CA PRO A 134 12.57 -26.71 -8.95
C PRO A 134 12.94 -25.35 -9.55
N LYS A 135 14.17 -24.90 -9.31
CA LYS A 135 14.68 -23.55 -9.63
C LYS A 135 14.54 -23.18 -11.13
N VAL A 136 14.64 -24.16 -12.03
CA VAL A 136 14.60 -23.94 -13.49
C VAL A 136 13.25 -23.33 -13.92
N LEU A 137 12.15 -23.87 -13.40
CA LEU A 137 10.80 -23.39 -13.80
C LEU A 137 10.54 -21.95 -13.32
N PHE A 138 11.00 -21.66 -12.11
CA PHE A 138 10.85 -20.33 -11.52
C PHE A 138 11.76 -19.27 -12.19
N SER A 139 13.00 -19.66 -12.58
CA SER A 139 13.93 -18.77 -13.28
C SER A 139 13.45 -18.36 -14.67
N LEU A 140 12.83 -19.29 -15.42
CA LEU A 140 12.24 -18.99 -16.71
C LEU A 140 11.06 -18.01 -16.60
N ALA A 141 10.19 -18.22 -15.62
CA ALA A 141 9.08 -17.30 -15.35
C ALA A 141 9.60 -15.90 -14.95
N ALA A 142 10.60 -15.82 -14.08
CA ALA A 142 11.22 -14.57 -13.65
C ALA A 142 11.89 -13.83 -14.81
N PHE A 143 12.56 -14.54 -15.72
CA PHE A 143 13.17 -13.95 -16.92
C PHE A 143 12.10 -13.31 -17.84
N ALA A 144 11.01 -14.00 -18.08
CA ALA A 144 9.90 -13.48 -18.88
C ALA A 144 9.25 -12.25 -18.23
N VAL A 145 9.03 -12.30 -16.91
CA VAL A 145 8.48 -11.17 -16.14
C VAL A 145 9.43 -9.97 -16.15
N ASN A 146 10.73 -10.17 -15.92
CA ASN A 146 11.73 -9.09 -15.94
C ASN A 146 11.81 -8.41 -17.32
N ASN A 147 11.73 -9.18 -18.43
CA ASN A 147 11.71 -8.59 -19.77
C ASN A 147 10.46 -7.76 -20.00
N TRP A 148 9.29 -8.25 -19.60
CA TRP A 148 8.05 -7.50 -19.67
C TRP A 148 8.13 -6.18 -18.87
N ILE A 149 8.63 -6.24 -17.65
CA ILE A 149 8.76 -5.08 -16.75
C ILE A 149 9.70 -4.02 -17.34
N ARG A 150 10.81 -4.43 -18.00
CA ARG A 150 11.70 -3.51 -18.72
C ARG A 150 11.00 -2.79 -19.87
N VAL A 151 10.15 -3.50 -20.61
CA VAL A 151 9.34 -2.92 -21.71
C VAL A 151 8.36 -1.88 -21.16
N VAL A 152 7.85 -2.07 -19.94
CA VAL A 152 6.95 -1.12 -19.26
C VAL A 152 7.70 0.08 -18.62
N GLY A 153 9.04 0.11 -18.72
CA GLY A 153 9.84 1.29 -18.37
C GLY A 153 10.54 1.25 -17.01
N ASP A 154 10.61 0.09 -16.38
CA ASP A 154 11.39 -0.06 -15.15
C ASP A 154 12.89 -0.15 -15.46
N LYS A 155 13.71 0.61 -14.70
CA LYS A 155 15.15 0.74 -14.98
C LYS A 155 15.95 -0.48 -14.52
N LYS A 156 15.55 -1.14 -13.42
CA LYS A 156 16.28 -2.24 -12.79
C LYS A 156 15.34 -3.30 -12.22
N PRO A 157 14.51 -3.98 -13.03
CA PRO A 157 13.61 -4.98 -12.52
C PRO A 157 14.40 -6.20 -12.00
N ASP A 158 14.15 -6.58 -10.76
CA ASP A 158 14.62 -7.82 -10.15
C ASP A 158 13.46 -8.55 -9.45
N PHE A 159 12.64 -9.20 -10.24
CA PHE A 159 11.48 -9.94 -9.76
C PHE A 159 11.87 -11.02 -8.74
N LEU A 160 13.01 -11.68 -8.93
CA LEU A 160 13.49 -12.71 -8.00
C LEU A 160 13.87 -12.13 -6.64
N ALA A 161 14.58 -10.99 -6.63
CA ALA A 161 14.92 -10.31 -5.38
C ALA A 161 13.69 -9.81 -4.65
N VAL A 162 12.73 -9.25 -5.39
CA VAL A 162 11.45 -8.82 -4.80
C VAL A 162 10.71 -10.01 -4.19
N CYS A 163 10.60 -11.14 -4.90
CA CYS A 163 9.96 -12.34 -4.36
C CYS A 163 10.72 -12.90 -3.14
N ARG A 164 12.06 -12.92 -3.16
CA ARG A 164 12.86 -13.35 -1.99
C ARG A 164 12.60 -12.46 -0.77
N GLY A 165 12.41 -11.17 -0.99
CA GLY A 165 12.04 -10.22 0.06
C GLY A 165 10.71 -10.55 0.75
N PHE A 166 9.87 -11.40 0.16
CA PHE A 166 8.59 -11.81 0.74
C PHE A 166 8.59 -13.22 1.33
N THR A 167 9.75 -13.89 1.44
CA THR A 167 9.82 -15.15 2.21
C THR A 167 9.60 -14.87 3.70
N THR A 168 9.03 -15.84 4.41
CA THR A 168 8.77 -15.67 5.86
C THR A 168 10.06 -15.50 6.65
N GLU A 169 11.14 -16.16 6.26
CA GLU A 169 12.46 -16.03 6.85
C GLU A 169 13.03 -14.62 6.68
N HIS A 170 13.01 -14.11 5.43
CA HIS A 170 13.48 -12.74 5.15
C HIS A 170 12.68 -11.70 5.94
N MET A 171 11.36 -11.84 5.98
CA MET A 171 10.51 -10.91 6.71
C MET A 171 10.69 -10.99 8.23
N ALA A 172 11.03 -12.16 8.77
CA ALA A 172 11.40 -12.28 10.18
C ALA A 172 12.69 -11.50 10.49
N ALA A 173 13.70 -11.57 9.62
CA ALA A 173 14.91 -10.76 9.72
C ALA A 173 14.61 -9.27 9.57
N PHE A 174 13.88 -8.89 8.53
CA PHE A 174 13.44 -7.52 8.28
C PHE A 174 12.74 -6.89 9.48
N ASN A 175 11.84 -7.63 10.14
CA ASN A 175 11.08 -7.14 11.29
C ASN A 175 11.96 -6.91 12.52
N ARG A 176 13.02 -7.71 12.73
CA ARG A 176 14.00 -7.46 13.79
C ARG A 176 14.85 -6.22 13.54
N GLU A 177 15.20 -5.98 12.28
CA GLU A 177 16.03 -4.85 11.86
C GLU A 177 15.25 -3.53 11.76
N ASN A 178 13.93 -3.62 11.56
CA ASN A 178 13.05 -2.47 11.38
C ASN A 178 11.91 -2.47 12.41
N PRO A 179 12.21 -2.33 13.71
CA PRO A 179 11.20 -2.16 14.75
C PRO A 179 10.45 -0.85 14.59
N ASP A 180 9.29 -0.74 15.21
CA ASP A 180 8.55 0.51 15.28
C ASP A 180 9.36 1.57 16.04
N VAL A 181 9.37 2.80 15.52
CA VAL A 181 10.15 3.92 16.09
C VAL A 181 9.29 4.66 17.10
N PRO A 182 9.79 4.89 18.33
CA PRO A 182 9.08 5.68 19.33
C PRO A 182 8.69 7.08 18.79
N GLY A 183 7.46 7.50 19.05
CA GLY A 183 6.94 8.78 18.60
C GLY A 183 6.40 8.80 17.17
N VAL A 184 6.44 7.68 16.44
CA VAL A 184 5.75 7.47 15.18
C VAL A 184 4.49 6.64 15.44
N PHE A 185 3.34 7.09 14.94
CA PHE A 185 2.09 6.33 15.04
C PHE A 185 2.02 5.27 13.94
N TYR A 186 1.74 4.01 14.30
CA TYR A 186 1.62 2.89 13.35
C TYR A 186 0.21 2.34 13.33
N GLN A 187 -0.32 2.11 12.13
CA GLN A 187 -1.56 1.37 11.90
C GLN A 187 -1.49 0.54 10.62
N SER A 188 -2.24 -0.55 10.58
CA SER A 188 -2.24 -1.47 9.44
C SER A 188 -3.65 -1.93 9.08
N PHE A 189 -3.87 -2.12 7.78
CA PHE A 189 -5.15 -2.56 7.21
C PHE A 189 -4.93 -3.80 6.34
N GLY A 190 -5.67 -4.88 6.64
CA GLY A 190 -5.70 -6.09 5.84
C GLY A 190 -6.97 -6.15 5.01
N CYS A 191 -6.87 -6.55 3.75
CA CYS A 191 -8.01 -6.70 2.84
C CYS A 191 -8.38 -8.18 2.67
N VAL A 192 -9.66 -8.47 2.42
CA VAL A 192 -10.14 -9.84 2.26
C VAL A 192 -11.06 -9.95 1.05
N MET A 193 -10.66 -10.78 0.08
CA MET A 193 -11.52 -11.27 -0.99
C MET A 193 -12.48 -12.32 -0.42
N ALA A 194 -13.78 -12.21 -0.72
CA ALA A 194 -14.77 -13.18 -0.23
C ALA A 194 -14.69 -14.55 -0.94
N HIS A 195 -14.19 -14.56 -2.20
CA HIS A 195 -13.97 -15.78 -2.98
C HIS A 195 -13.04 -15.49 -4.19
N PRO A 196 -12.45 -16.51 -4.84
CA PRO A 196 -11.47 -16.31 -5.93
C PRO A 196 -11.98 -15.47 -7.11
N PHE A 197 -13.26 -15.54 -7.42
CA PHE A 197 -13.87 -14.78 -8.54
C PHE A 197 -14.21 -13.31 -8.17
N SER A 198 -13.90 -12.88 -6.97
CA SER A 198 -14.03 -11.46 -6.58
C SER A 198 -13.17 -10.55 -7.45
N ASP A 199 -11.99 -11.03 -7.82
CA ASP A 199 -11.10 -10.39 -8.79
C ASP A 199 -10.51 -11.45 -9.72
N ILE A 200 -10.90 -11.41 -11.00
CA ILE A 200 -10.49 -12.43 -11.98
C ILE A 200 -8.98 -12.48 -12.18
N ASN A 201 -8.30 -11.33 -12.10
CA ASN A 201 -6.85 -11.24 -12.26
C ASN A 201 -6.10 -11.91 -11.10
N LEU A 202 -6.72 -11.96 -9.93
CA LEU A 202 -6.14 -12.51 -8.70
C LEU A 202 -6.75 -13.87 -8.31
N SER A 203 -7.65 -14.41 -9.15
CA SER A 203 -8.44 -15.61 -8.86
C SER A 203 -7.57 -16.80 -8.48
N THR A 204 -6.58 -17.15 -9.31
CA THR A 204 -5.67 -18.28 -9.08
C THR A 204 -4.83 -18.06 -7.83
N ALA A 205 -4.27 -16.86 -7.67
CA ALA A 205 -3.46 -16.53 -6.51
C ALA A 205 -4.29 -16.58 -5.22
N ASN A 206 -5.48 -15.98 -5.21
CA ASN A 206 -6.40 -16.05 -4.05
C ASN A 206 -6.72 -17.49 -3.67
N PHE A 207 -7.02 -18.37 -4.64
CA PHE A 207 -7.32 -19.77 -4.39
C PHE A 207 -6.13 -20.51 -3.75
N VAL A 208 -4.91 -20.28 -4.25
CA VAL A 208 -3.68 -20.92 -3.72
C VAL A 208 -3.38 -20.40 -2.33
N LEU A 209 -3.38 -19.07 -2.13
CA LEU A 209 -3.15 -18.47 -0.82
C LEU A 209 -4.18 -18.95 0.21
N ASN A 210 -5.45 -19.04 -0.16
CA ASN A 210 -6.51 -19.48 0.75
C ASN A 210 -6.24 -20.91 1.28
N ARG A 211 -5.70 -21.80 0.46
CA ARG A 211 -5.34 -23.17 0.83
C ARG A 211 -4.11 -23.27 1.75
N ILE A 212 -3.21 -22.28 1.67
CA ILE A 212 -1.92 -22.31 2.37
C ILE A 212 -1.93 -21.39 3.59
N GLU A 213 -2.55 -20.22 3.48
CA GLU A 213 -2.45 -19.11 4.44
C GLU A 213 -3.80 -18.60 4.94
N GLY A 214 -4.92 -19.07 4.37
CA GLY A 214 -6.27 -18.66 4.75
C GLY A 214 -6.74 -17.37 4.08
N GLU A 215 -7.52 -16.57 4.80
CA GLU A 215 -8.09 -15.33 4.27
C GLU A 215 -7.03 -14.40 3.69
N ASN A 216 -7.30 -13.87 2.50
CA ASN A 216 -6.34 -13.05 1.76
C ASN A 216 -7.04 -12.12 0.77
N ASP A 217 -6.31 -11.16 0.24
CA ASP A 217 -6.77 -10.19 -0.76
C ASP A 217 -6.42 -10.58 -2.21
N GLY A 218 -5.86 -11.77 -2.39
CA GLY A 218 -5.37 -12.29 -3.67
C GLY A 218 -3.84 -12.27 -3.79
N LEU A 219 -3.11 -11.49 -3.01
CA LEU A 219 -1.65 -11.44 -2.98
C LEU A 219 -1.06 -11.51 -1.57
N VAL A 220 -1.75 -10.97 -0.57
CA VAL A 220 -1.30 -10.90 0.82
C VAL A 220 -2.34 -11.57 1.72
N SER A 221 -1.90 -12.49 2.57
CA SER A 221 -2.77 -13.10 3.57
C SER A 221 -3.09 -12.11 4.70
N LEU A 222 -4.27 -12.26 5.29
CA LEU A 222 -4.71 -11.40 6.38
C LEU A 222 -3.76 -11.45 7.58
N ASP A 223 -3.21 -12.63 7.87
CA ASP A 223 -2.22 -12.80 8.94
C ASP A 223 -0.93 -12.04 8.62
N SER A 224 -0.46 -12.10 7.36
CA SER A 224 0.72 -11.38 6.92
C SER A 224 0.53 -9.86 6.91
N ALA A 225 -0.69 -9.38 6.65
CA ALA A 225 -0.99 -7.94 6.65
C ALA A 225 -1.05 -7.32 8.06
N ARG A 226 -1.12 -8.14 9.11
CA ARG A 226 -1.24 -7.68 10.50
C ARG A 226 0.09 -7.16 11.03
N TRP A 227 0.11 -5.87 11.43
CA TRP A 227 1.25 -5.24 12.06
C TRP A 227 0.81 -4.29 13.18
N GLY A 228 1.56 -4.30 14.30
CA GLY A 228 1.28 -3.44 15.44
C GLY A 228 -0.05 -3.76 16.16
N GLU A 229 -0.45 -2.87 17.03
CA GLU A 229 -1.68 -2.98 17.82
C GLU A 229 -2.92 -2.48 17.07
N ASN A 230 -2.75 -1.48 16.19
CA ASN A 230 -3.83 -0.85 15.44
C ASN A 230 -4.03 -1.56 14.09
N PHE A 231 -4.71 -2.70 14.11
CA PHE A 231 -5.00 -3.48 12.91
C PHE A 231 -6.49 -3.52 12.60
N THR A 232 -6.85 -3.13 11.38
CA THR A 232 -8.22 -3.14 10.87
C THR A 232 -8.37 -4.06 9.67
N VAL A 233 -9.45 -4.83 9.63
CA VAL A 233 -9.78 -5.73 8.52
C VAL A 233 -10.80 -5.09 7.61
N LEU A 234 -10.45 -4.91 6.34
CA LEU A 234 -11.33 -4.38 5.32
C LEU A 234 -12.08 -5.52 4.61
N ARG A 235 -13.38 -5.57 4.86
CA ARG A 235 -14.30 -6.51 4.21
C ARG A 235 -15.32 -5.71 3.41
N GLY A 236 -15.57 -6.13 2.17
CA GLY A 236 -16.62 -5.51 1.36
C GLY A 236 -18.02 -5.81 1.93
N ASN A 237 -18.95 -4.90 1.68
CA ASN A 237 -20.37 -5.07 2.06
C ASN A 237 -21.14 -6.01 1.13
N THR A 238 -20.48 -6.66 0.19
CA THR A 238 -21.05 -7.63 -0.75
C THR A 238 -20.30 -8.95 -0.67
N ARG A 239 -20.82 -9.98 -1.39
CA ARG A 239 -20.15 -11.28 -1.53
C ARG A 239 -18.78 -11.21 -2.21
N ARG A 240 -18.37 -10.04 -2.70
CA ARG A 240 -17.11 -9.87 -3.42
C ARG A 240 -15.89 -9.66 -2.50
N GLY A 241 -16.05 -8.94 -1.40
CA GLY A 241 -14.94 -8.52 -0.55
C GLY A 241 -14.09 -7.39 -1.16
N VAL A 242 -12.86 -7.24 -0.69
CA VAL A 242 -11.87 -6.23 -1.11
C VAL A 242 -10.61 -6.96 -1.60
N SER A 243 -10.28 -6.82 -2.88
CA SER A 243 -9.05 -7.39 -3.44
C SER A 243 -7.85 -6.46 -3.23
N HIS A 244 -6.64 -6.98 -3.44
CA HIS A 244 -5.40 -6.20 -3.41
C HIS A 244 -5.42 -5.00 -4.36
N LEU A 245 -6.03 -5.16 -5.53
CA LEU A 245 -6.20 -4.10 -6.54
C LEU A 245 -7.34 -3.14 -6.19
N ASP A 246 -8.37 -3.61 -5.49
CA ASP A 246 -9.42 -2.74 -4.98
C ASP A 246 -8.89 -1.80 -3.89
N ALA A 247 -7.88 -2.22 -3.12
CA ALA A 247 -7.25 -1.42 -2.07
C ALA A 247 -6.65 -0.09 -2.59
N ILE A 248 -6.32 0.00 -3.87
CA ILE A 248 -5.78 1.21 -4.52
C ILE A 248 -6.77 1.85 -5.50
N ASP A 249 -8.03 1.46 -5.45
CA ASP A 249 -9.07 1.96 -6.38
C ASP A 249 -8.72 1.75 -7.86
N LEU A 250 -8.05 0.64 -8.21
CA LEU A 250 -7.65 0.39 -9.60
C LEU A 250 -8.84 0.41 -10.57
N ARG A 251 -10.03 0.01 -10.11
CA ARG A 251 -11.26 0.02 -10.90
C ARG A 251 -11.91 1.40 -11.02
N ARG A 252 -11.50 2.37 -10.24
CA ARG A 252 -11.98 3.75 -10.24
C ARG A 252 -13.49 3.88 -10.08
N ARG A 253 -14.08 3.01 -9.25
CA ARG A 253 -15.51 2.98 -8.95
C ARG A 253 -15.76 2.35 -7.59
N PRO A 254 -16.90 2.67 -6.94
CA PRO A 254 -17.31 2.00 -5.72
C PRO A 254 -17.37 0.46 -5.87
N LEU A 255 -17.04 -0.25 -4.80
CA LEU A 255 -17.10 -1.71 -4.73
C LEU A 255 -18.55 -2.19 -4.74
N SER A 256 -19.46 -1.38 -4.20
CA SER A 256 -20.89 -1.65 -4.14
C SER A 256 -21.71 -0.38 -4.27
N ARG A 257 -22.90 -0.52 -4.89
CA ARG A 257 -23.94 0.52 -4.87
C ARG A 257 -24.96 0.31 -3.74
N LYS A 258 -24.88 -0.85 -3.06
CA LYS A 258 -25.83 -1.20 -1.99
C LYS A 258 -25.27 -0.69 -0.65
N GLN A 259 -26.13 -0.10 0.16
CA GLN A 259 -25.84 0.21 1.56
C GLN A 259 -25.73 -1.10 2.37
N GLY A 260 -24.84 -1.13 3.36
CA GLY A 260 -24.67 -2.30 4.22
C GLY A 260 -23.36 -2.24 5.02
N PRO A 261 -23.17 -3.16 5.96
CA PRO A 261 -21.91 -3.25 6.72
C PRO A 261 -20.73 -3.59 5.81
N GLY A 262 -19.56 -3.01 6.09
CA GLY A 262 -18.33 -3.21 5.33
C GLY A 262 -18.07 -2.13 4.29
N VAL A 263 -16.95 -2.26 3.59
CA VAL A 263 -16.45 -1.27 2.64
C VAL A 263 -17.33 -1.20 1.40
N GLN A 264 -17.85 -0.03 1.12
CA GLN A 264 -18.66 0.27 -0.08
C GLN A 264 -17.82 0.98 -1.15
N ASP A 265 -16.98 1.93 -0.73
CA ASP A 265 -16.00 2.61 -1.57
C ASP A 265 -14.67 2.65 -0.82
N ILE A 266 -13.61 2.26 -1.50
CA ILE A 266 -12.28 2.28 -0.88
C ILE A 266 -11.82 3.71 -0.57
N CYS A 267 -12.27 4.71 -1.32
CA CYS A 267 -11.96 6.10 -1.06
C CYS A 267 -12.42 6.54 0.34
N ASP A 268 -13.57 6.02 0.82
CA ASP A 268 -14.09 6.35 2.15
C ASP A 268 -13.18 5.80 3.26
N VAL A 269 -12.50 4.69 3.01
CA VAL A 269 -11.50 4.12 3.95
C VAL A 269 -10.32 5.07 4.10
N TYR A 270 -9.78 5.59 2.98
CA TYR A 270 -8.67 6.54 3.03
C TYR A 270 -9.06 7.88 3.64
N VAL A 271 -10.29 8.33 3.39
CA VAL A 271 -10.86 9.51 4.07
C VAL A 271 -10.95 9.28 5.58
N ALA A 272 -11.42 8.10 6.01
CA ALA A 272 -11.49 7.77 7.43
C ALA A 272 -10.08 7.67 8.07
N ILE A 273 -9.08 7.13 7.36
CA ILE A 273 -7.68 7.12 7.80
C ILE A 273 -7.18 8.56 8.01
N ALA A 274 -7.36 9.44 7.03
CA ALA A 274 -6.92 10.84 7.15
C ALA A 274 -7.65 11.59 8.27
N ALA A 275 -8.95 11.36 8.44
CA ALA A 275 -9.73 11.96 9.52
C ALA A 275 -9.27 11.48 10.90
N ASP A 276 -8.92 10.18 11.06
CA ASP A 276 -8.34 9.66 12.30
C ASP A 276 -6.98 10.29 12.59
N LEU A 277 -6.09 10.41 11.58
CA LEU A 277 -4.80 11.10 11.72
C LEU A 277 -5.00 12.56 12.15
N LYS A 278 -5.95 13.27 11.54
CA LYS A 278 -6.30 14.64 11.94
C LYS A 278 -6.77 14.70 13.40
N ALA A 279 -7.66 13.79 13.81
CA ALA A 279 -8.17 13.74 15.18
C ALA A 279 -7.08 13.48 16.22
N ARG A 280 -5.97 12.83 15.82
CA ARG A 280 -4.76 12.62 16.64
C ARG A 280 -3.80 13.80 16.62
N GLY A 281 -4.06 14.84 15.86
CA GLY A 281 -3.16 15.99 15.69
C GLY A 281 -1.94 15.71 14.80
N LEU A 282 -2.04 14.70 13.94
CA LEU A 282 -0.98 14.25 13.02
C LEU A 282 -1.15 14.85 11.61
#